data_2e25fa6d71c82fcfda22eea12faafd8b
#
_entry.id   2e25fa6d71c82fcfda22eea12faafd8b
#
_cell.length_a   1.000
_cell.length_b   1.000
_cell.length_c   1.000
_cell.angle_alpha   90.00
_cell.angle_beta   90.00
_cell.angle_gamma   90.00
#
_symmetry.space_group_name_H-M   'P 1'
#
loop_
_entity.id
_entity.type
_entity.pdbx_description
1 polymer ?
#
loop_
_entity_poly.entity_id
_entity_poly.type
_entity_poly.pdbx_seq_one_letter_code
_entity_poly.pdbx_strand_id
1 'polypeptide(L)'
;MKRRLFTLTAAAALAAATSISFAQTKWDLPTAYPATNFHTENITQFAKDVDAATGGKLKIAVHPNASLFKAPEIKRAVQSSQAQAGEILLANFANENPLYALDGVPFLASSYPDARKLYDAPKPAREKLVAAQGMKLLFSVPWAPQGIFTKKEIASVADLRGIKWRAYSPATAKIAELIGAQPVQIQQAELSAAMATGVIESYMSSGSTGFDTKTYEHIKNFYDTQAWIPKNAVLVNAKAFDALDATTKAALLKTAAEAEARGWKVAQEKNDEYKRLLSERGMKIHKPSPKLDADMRQVGGIMQADWLKAAGPDGAAIVDAYKAKK
;
A
#
# COMPACT_ATOMS: atom_id res chain seq x y z
N MET A 1 -50.23 40.14 -68.89
CA MET A 1 -49.60 38.86 -68.52
C MET A 1 -48.60 39.12 -67.33
N LYS A 2 -48.98 38.82 -66.10
CA LYS A 2 -48.09 39.01 -64.91
C LYS A 2 -47.77 37.66 -64.33
N ARG A 3 -46.50 37.22 -64.41
CA ARG A 3 -45.97 36.03 -63.75
C ARG A 3 -45.54 36.40 -62.30
N ARG A 4 -46.20 35.81 -61.34
CA ARG A 4 -45.79 35.89 -59.89
C ARG A 4 -44.75 34.79 -59.65
N LEU A 5 -43.54 35.18 -59.29
CA LEU A 5 -42.55 34.28 -58.70
C LEU A 5 -42.90 34.08 -57.21
N PHE A 6 -43.11 32.83 -56.83
CA PHE A 6 -43.13 32.42 -55.40
C PHE A 6 -41.72 32.04 -54.99
N THR A 7 -41.14 32.82 -54.13
CA THR A 7 -39.90 32.46 -53.43
C THR A 7 -40.24 31.66 -52.16
N LEU A 8 -39.93 30.34 -52.16
CA LEU A 8 -39.94 29.51 -50.96
C LEU A 8 -38.65 29.78 -50.16
N THR A 9 -38.76 30.40 -48.99
CA THR A 9 -37.67 30.50 -47.99
C THR A 9 -37.71 29.25 -47.15
N ALA A 10 -36.77 28.30 -47.39
CA ALA A 10 -36.53 27.17 -46.52
C ALA A 10 -35.71 27.65 -45.31
N ALA A 11 -36.34 27.76 -44.17
CA ALA A 11 -35.66 27.99 -42.88
C ALA A 11 -35.02 26.66 -42.43
N ALA A 12 -33.73 26.51 -42.69
CA ALA A 12 -32.93 25.42 -42.13
C ALA A 12 -32.67 25.73 -40.65
N ALA A 13 -33.45 25.11 -39.75
CA ALA A 13 -33.15 25.09 -38.31
C ALA A 13 -31.91 24.23 -38.09
N LEU A 14 -30.73 24.85 -37.99
CA LEU A 14 -29.54 24.21 -37.50
C LEU A 14 -29.74 23.99 -35.99
N ALA A 15 -30.13 22.77 -35.60
CA ALA A 15 -30.03 22.30 -34.22
C ALA A 15 -28.54 22.22 -33.87
N ALA A 16 -28.01 23.29 -33.31
CA ALA A 16 -26.70 23.29 -32.67
C ALA A 16 -26.78 22.34 -31.43
N ALA A 17 -26.43 21.07 -31.63
CA ALA A 17 -26.14 20.16 -30.54
C ALA A 17 -24.91 20.73 -29.79
N THR A 18 -25.16 21.56 -28.80
CA THR A 18 -24.13 21.98 -27.86
C THR A 18 -23.67 20.74 -27.13
N SER A 19 -22.61 20.09 -27.62
CA SER A 19 -21.86 19.09 -26.90
C SER A 19 -21.37 19.79 -25.63
N ILE A 20 -22.03 19.52 -24.50
CA ILE A 20 -21.52 19.93 -23.17
C ILE A 20 -20.23 19.16 -23.00
N SER A 21 -19.12 19.75 -23.42
CA SER A 21 -17.79 19.27 -23.15
C SER A 21 -17.60 19.43 -21.63
N PHE A 22 -17.90 18.39 -20.86
CA PHE A 22 -17.49 18.37 -19.46
C PHE A 22 -15.97 18.45 -19.44
N ALA A 23 -15.43 19.49 -18.83
CA ALA A 23 -13.98 19.62 -18.65
C ALA A 23 -13.48 18.38 -17.92
N GLN A 24 -12.57 17.63 -18.58
CA GLN A 24 -11.96 16.44 -18.00
C GLN A 24 -11.16 16.80 -16.77
N THR A 25 -11.52 16.22 -15.64
CA THR A 25 -10.74 16.33 -14.39
C THR A 25 -9.56 15.36 -14.45
N LYS A 26 -8.36 15.86 -14.16
CA LYS A 26 -7.14 15.05 -14.13
C LYS A 26 -6.60 15.00 -12.73
N TRP A 27 -6.24 13.79 -12.28
CA TRP A 27 -5.60 13.54 -11.00
C TRP A 27 -4.26 12.85 -11.22
N ASP A 28 -3.28 13.21 -10.40
CA ASP A 28 -2.02 12.51 -10.28
C ASP A 28 -2.07 11.57 -9.08
N LEU A 29 -1.58 10.33 -9.28
CA LEU A 29 -1.51 9.28 -8.26
C LEU A 29 -0.08 8.70 -8.21
N PRO A 30 0.82 9.31 -7.43
CA PRO A 30 2.14 8.74 -7.20
C PRO A 30 2.08 7.47 -6.35
N THR A 31 2.96 6.53 -6.68
CA THR A 31 3.28 5.33 -5.91
C THR A 31 4.80 5.11 -5.85
N ALA A 32 5.26 4.51 -4.75
CA ALA A 32 6.69 4.25 -4.56
C ALA A 32 7.20 2.98 -5.27
N TYR A 33 6.31 2.16 -5.82
CA TYR A 33 6.62 0.83 -6.32
C TYR A 33 6.75 0.80 -7.84
N PRO A 34 7.55 -0.15 -8.40
CA PRO A 34 7.70 -0.27 -9.85
C PRO A 34 6.38 -0.64 -10.53
N ALA A 35 6.29 -0.35 -11.83
CA ALA A 35 5.07 -0.62 -12.62
C ALA A 35 4.65 -2.10 -12.62
N THR A 36 5.61 -3.01 -12.46
CA THR A 36 5.39 -4.47 -12.41
C THR A 36 4.98 -5.00 -11.03
N ASN A 37 4.97 -4.15 -10.00
CA ASN A 37 4.49 -4.55 -8.69
C ASN A 37 2.98 -4.69 -8.68
N PHE A 38 2.44 -5.73 -8.05
CA PHE A 38 1.00 -6.02 -8.07
C PHE A 38 0.14 -4.89 -7.47
N HIS A 39 0.66 -4.10 -6.53
CA HIS A 39 -0.03 -2.89 -6.04
C HIS A 39 -0.15 -1.84 -7.14
N THR A 40 0.95 -1.57 -7.87
CA THR A 40 0.96 -0.62 -8.98
C THR A 40 0.09 -1.09 -10.14
N GLU A 41 0.10 -2.38 -10.46
CA GLU A 41 -0.81 -2.97 -11.44
C GLU A 41 -2.27 -2.79 -11.04
N ASN A 42 -2.59 -3.01 -9.75
CA ASN A 42 -3.95 -2.85 -9.23
C ASN A 42 -4.43 -1.39 -9.29
N ILE A 43 -3.59 -0.40 -8.93
CA ILE A 43 -3.98 1.02 -9.03
C ILE A 43 -4.00 1.50 -10.47
N THR A 44 -3.19 0.94 -11.37
CA THR A 44 -3.24 1.22 -12.81
C THR A 44 -4.56 0.71 -13.40
N GLN A 45 -5.00 -0.47 -13.00
CA GLN A 45 -6.31 -0.98 -13.42
C GLN A 45 -7.44 -0.14 -12.81
N PHE A 46 -7.34 0.24 -11.53
CA PHE A 46 -8.29 1.16 -10.89
C PHE A 46 -8.42 2.49 -11.68
N ALA A 47 -7.31 3.07 -12.12
CA ALA A 47 -7.34 4.30 -12.91
C ALA A 47 -8.09 4.11 -14.24
N LYS A 48 -7.93 2.97 -14.92
CA LYS A 48 -8.67 2.62 -16.15
C LYS A 48 -10.15 2.39 -15.85
N ASP A 49 -10.47 1.70 -14.76
CA ASP A 49 -11.86 1.44 -14.35
C ASP A 49 -12.60 2.74 -14.04
N VAL A 50 -11.91 3.71 -13.38
CA VAL A 50 -12.45 5.06 -13.13
C VAL A 50 -12.71 5.82 -14.42
N ASP A 51 -11.76 5.84 -15.36
CA ASP A 51 -11.93 6.51 -16.67
C ASP A 51 -13.15 5.95 -17.39
N ALA A 52 -13.29 4.63 -17.47
CA ALA A 52 -14.43 3.96 -18.10
C ALA A 52 -15.75 4.24 -17.35
N ALA A 53 -15.78 4.09 -16.03
CA ALA A 53 -17.00 4.27 -15.23
C ALA A 53 -17.49 5.72 -15.18
N THR A 54 -16.61 6.71 -15.40
CA THR A 54 -16.95 8.13 -15.45
C THR A 54 -17.17 8.66 -16.86
N GLY A 55 -17.04 7.81 -17.89
CA GLY A 55 -17.13 8.23 -19.30
C GLY A 55 -16.06 9.28 -19.64
N GLY A 56 -14.86 9.16 -19.10
CA GLY A 56 -13.74 10.06 -19.35
C GLY A 56 -13.76 11.37 -18.54
N LYS A 57 -14.73 11.59 -17.65
CA LYS A 57 -14.82 12.81 -16.84
C LYS A 57 -13.67 12.91 -15.80
N LEU A 58 -13.23 11.78 -15.26
CA LEU A 58 -12.11 11.72 -14.33
C LEU A 58 -11.03 10.79 -14.88
N LYS A 59 -9.84 11.34 -15.12
CA LYS A 59 -8.64 10.59 -15.50
C LYS A 59 -7.60 10.63 -14.38
N ILE A 60 -7.06 9.46 -14.03
CA ILE A 60 -6.03 9.32 -13.02
C ILE A 60 -4.73 8.89 -13.73
N ALA A 61 -3.70 9.73 -13.62
CA ALA A 61 -2.34 9.40 -14.06
C ALA A 61 -1.57 8.75 -12.93
N VAL A 62 -1.19 7.48 -13.10
CA VAL A 62 -0.38 6.75 -12.11
C VAL A 62 1.09 7.02 -12.37
N HIS A 63 1.84 7.42 -11.33
CA HIS A 63 3.28 7.71 -11.37
C HIS A 63 4.05 6.67 -10.54
N PRO A 64 4.54 5.58 -11.16
CA PRO A 64 5.22 4.49 -10.47
C PRO A 64 6.67 4.84 -10.09
N ASN A 65 7.29 3.95 -9.29
CA ASN A 65 8.71 3.95 -8.97
C ASN A 65 9.22 5.25 -8.32
N ALA A 66 8.37 5.88 -7.47
CA ALA A 66 8.68 7.15 -6.82
C ALA A 66 9.06 8.30 -7.80
N SER A 67 8.57 8.24 -9.06
CA SER A 67 8.95 9.16 -10.13
C SER A 67 8.44 10.58 -9.91
N LEU A 68 7.32 10.76 -9.19
CA LEU A 68 6.77 12.09 -8.91
C LEU A 68 7.11 12.55 -7.49
N PHE A 69 6.98 11.68 -6.49
CA PHE A 69 7.33 11.92 -5.09
C PHE A 69 7.95 10.66 -4.48
N LYS A 70 8.92 10.83 -3.57
CA LYS A 70 9.47 9.72 -2.77
C LYS A 70 8.42 9.20 -1.78
N ALA A 71 8.53 7.92 -1.38
CA ALA A 71 7.57 7.27 -0.51
C ALA A 71 7.15 8.08 0.74
N PRO A 72 8.08 8.70 1.52
CA PRO A 72 7.69 9.49 2.68
C PRO A 72 6.97 10.81 2.34
N GLU A 73 7.09 11.29 1.11
CA GLU A 73 6.56 12.59 0.66
C GLU A 73 5.12 12.49 0.14
N ILE A 74 4.71 11.31 -0.35
CA ILE A 74 3.43 11.11 -1.05
C ILE A 74 2.23 11.58 -0.20
N LYS A 75 2.16 11.18 1.07
CA LYS A 75 1.06 11.56 1.95
C LYS A 75 0.94 13.09 2.07
N ARG A 76 2.08 13.78 2.28
CA ARG A 76 2.12 15.23 2.38
C ARG A 76 1.74 15.90 1.06
N ALA A 77 2.16 15.35 -0.07
CA ALA A 77 1.79 15.85 -1.39
C ALA A 77 0.27 15.80 -1.62
N VAL A 78 -0.39 14.71 -1.17
CA VAL A 78 -1.85 14.59 -1.20
C VAL A 78 -2.51 15.59 -0.25
N GLN A 79 -2.02 15.74 0.98
CA GLN A 79 -2.55 16.70 1.94
C GLN A 79 -2.48 18.15 1.43
N SER A 80 -1.37 18.53 0.79
CA SER A 80 -1.14 19.88 0.26
C SER A 80 -1.67 20.11 -1.15
N SER A 81 -2.43 19.17 -1.72
CA SER A 81 -3.00 19.23 -3.09
C SER A 81 -1.95 19.28 -4.20
N GLN A 82 -0.69 18.90 -3.95
CA GLN A 82 0.33 18.73 -4.98
C GLN A 82 0.10 17.48 -5.84
N ALA A 83 -0.60 16.48 -5.27
CA ALA A 83 -1.21 15.38 -5.97
C ALA A 83 -2.65 15.21 -5.45
N GLN A 84 -3.57 14.79 -6.31
CA GLN A 84 -4.98 14.62 -5.91
C GLN A 84 -5.21 13.30 -5.19
N ALA A 85 -4.46 12.26 -5.55
CA ALA A 85 -4.47 10.96 -4.89
C ALA A 85 -3.03 10.48 -4.67
N GLY A 86 -2.84 9.41 -3.92
CA GLY A 86 -1.51 8.82 -3.71
C GLY A 86 -1.60 7.50 -2.98
N GLU A 87 -0.68 6.59 -3.27
CA GLU A 87 -0.54 5.33 -2.56
C GLU A 87 0.56 5.43 -1.51
N ILE A 88 0.25 5.03 -0.29
CA ILE A 88 1.18 5.02 0.84
C ILE A 88 1.20 3.66 1.53
N LEU A 89 2.32 3.29 2.13
CA LEU A 89 2.38 2.24 3.14
C LEU A 89 1.97 2.82 4.50
N LEU A 90 0.89 2.33 5.11
CA LEU A 90 0.36 2.88 6.36
C LEU A 90 1.41 2.92 7.47
N ALA A 91 2.17 1.85 7.64
CA ALA A 91 3.19 1.73 8.69
C ALA A 91 4.30 2.79 8.65
N ASN A 92 4.51 3.47 7.51
CA ASN A 92 5.48 4.56 7.40
C ASN A 92 5.10 5.79 8.24
N PHE A 93 3.84 5.92 8.60
CA PHE A 93 3.29 7.06 9.33
C PHE A 93 2.95 6.73 10.79
N ALA A 94 3.51 5.65 11.31
CA ALA A 94 3.35 5.18 12.69
C ALA A 94 3.67 6.26 13.74
N ASN A 95 4.63 7.14 13.45
CA ASN A 95 5.02 8.24 14.34
C ASN A 95 3.97 9.35 14.42
N GLU A 96 3.04 9.43 13.46
CA GLU A 96 1.98 10.43 13.49
C GLU A 96 0.77 9.97 14.30
N ASN A 97 0.44 8.69 14.22
CA ASN A 97 -0.65 8.09 14.97
C ASN A 97 -0.49 6.58 15.09
N PRO A 98 -0.72 5.98 16.28
CA PRO A 98 -0.62 4.54 16.51
C PRO A 98 -1.50 3.68 15.57
N LEU A 99 -2.63 4.20 15.06
CA LEU A 99 -3.49 3.46 14.12
C LEU A 99 -2.77 3.11 12.80
N TYR A 100 -1.80 3.92 12.39
CA TYR A 100 -0.98 3.61 11.22
C TYR A 100 0.02 2.46 11.46
N ALA A 101 0.37 2.19 12.73
CA ALA A 101 1.28 1.11 13.11
C ALA A 101 0.61 -0.25 13.28
N LEU A 102 -0.73 -0.29 13.41
CA LEU A 102 -1.47 -1.47 13.88
C LEU A 102 -1.19 -2.73 13.07
N ASP A 103 -1.15 -2.65 11.74
CA ASP A 103 -0.92 -3.78 10.86
C ASP A 103 0.56 -4.16 10.69
N GLY A 104 1.45 -3.40 11.33
CA GLY A 104 2.89 -3.68 11.44
C GLY A 104 3.29 -4.29 12.78
N VAL A 105 2.34 -4.58 13.68
CA VAL A 105 2.62 -5.27 14.95
C VAL A 105 2.83 -6.76 14.69
N PRO A 106 4.05 -7.30 14.91
CA PRO A 106 4.33 -8.69 14.59
C PRO A 106 3.45 -9.67 15.36
N PHE A 107 2.98 -10.71 14.68
CA PHE A 107 2.16 -11.82 15.20
C PHE A 107 0.79 -11.42 15.78
N LEU A 108 0.35 -10.18 15.60
CA LEU A 108 -1.02 -9.78 15.95
C LEU A 108 -2.01 -10.36 14.93
N ALA A 109 -1.71 -10.25 13.63
CA ALA A 109 -2.47 -10.86 12.54
C ALA A 109 -1.49 -11.38 11.46
N SER A 110 -1.34 -12.70 11.37
CA SER A 110 -0.37 -13.38 10.49
C SER A 110 -1.03 -14.13 9.33
N SER A 111 -2.35 -14.20 9.28
CA SER A 111 -3.13 -14.77 8.17
C SER A 111 -3.96 -13.69 7.47
N TYR A 112 -4.29 -13.89 6.19
CA TYR A 112 -5.16 -12.95 5.47
C TYR A 112 -6.56 -12.79 6.10
N PRO A 113 -7.23 -13.85 6.58
CA PRO A 113 -8.47 -13.70 7.32
C PRO A 113 -8.34 -12.83 8.58
N ASP A 114 -7.28 -13.04 9.37
CA ASP A 114 -7.02 -12.23 10.56
C ASP A 114 -6.62 -10.79 10.21
N ALA A 115 -5.81 -10.61 9.16
CA ALA A 115 -5.46 -9.29 8.66
C ALA A 115 -6.69 -8.52 8.16
N ARG A 116 -7.70 -9.21 7.59
CA ARG A 116 -8.97 -8.58 7.19
C ARG A 116 -9.77 -8.14 8.42
N LYS A 117 -9.92 -9.01 9.42
CA LYS A 117 -10.60 -8.66 10.68
C LYS A 117 -9.94 -7.48 11.39
N LEU A 118 -8.57 -7.51 11.46
CA LEU A 118 -7.79 -6.42 12.04
C LEU A 118 -7.89 -5.12 11.25
N TYR A 119 -8.06 -5.20 9.93
CA TYR A 119 -8.29 -4.03 9.07
C TYR A 119 -9.68 -3.41 9.29
N ASP A 120 -10.69 -4.25 9.45
CA ASP A 120 -12.09 -3.79 9.59
C ASP A 120 -12.40 -3.25 11.00
N ALA A 121 -11.72 -3.76 12.03
CA ALA A 121 -11.97 -3.36 13.42
C ALA A 121 -11.82 -1.83 13.64
N PRO A 122 -10.72 -1.15 13.25
CA PRO A 122 -10.55 0.29 13.45
C PRO A 122 -11.07 1.15 12.29
N LYS A 123 -11.87 0.60 11.35
CA LYS A 123 -12.27 1.32 10.13
C LYS A 123 -12.83 2.72 10.41
N PRO A 124 -13.81 2.92 11.32
CA PRO A 124 -14.34 4.26 11.60
C PRO A 124 -13.30 5.22 12.19
N ALA A 125 -12.45 4.74 13.09
CA ALA A 125 -11.38 5.53 13.70
C ALA A 125 -10.32 5.94 12.66
N ARG A 126 -9.96 5.03 11.75
CA ARG A 126 -9.02 5.30 10.67
C ARG A 126 -9.59 6.29 9.65
N GLU A 127 -10.85 6.17 9.26
CA GLU A 127 -11.52 7.12 8.38
C GLU A 127 -11.57 8.52 9.01
N LYS A 128 -11.91 8.62 10.31
CA LYS A 128 -11.90 9.87 11.07
C LYS A 128 -10.50 10.49 11.12
N LEU A 129 -9.46 9.68 11.38
CA LEU A 129 -8.07 10.12 11.40
C LEU A 129 -7.64 10.72 10.06
N VAL A 130 -7.93 10.02 8.95
CA VAL A 130 -7.57 10.45 7.60
C VAL A 130 -8.35 11.72 7.21
N ALA A 131 -9.64 11.79 7.57
CA ALA A 131 -10.48 12.97 7.33
C ALA A 131 -9.99 14.21 8.09
N ALA A 132 -9.56 14.05 9.35
CA ALA A 132 -8.98 15.13 10.15
C ALA A 132 -7.67 15.68 9.53
N GLN A 133 -7.03 14.91 8.69
CA GLN A 133 -5.81 15.30 7.95
C GLN A 133 -6.13 15.84 6.54
N GLY A 134 -7.39 16.15 6.23
CA GLY A 134 -7.80 16.73 4.94
C GLY A 134 -7.81 15.73 3.77
N MET A 135 -7.92 14.44 4.06
CA MET A 135 -7.89 13.38 3.06
C MET A 135 -9.08 12.41 3.24
N LYS A 136 -9.30 11.57 2.25
CA LYS A 136 -10.22 10.44 2.31
C LYS A 136 -9.48 9.16 1.93
N LEU A 137 -9.70 8.08 2.68
CA LEU A 137 -9.24 6.75 2.31
C LEU A 137 -10.19 6.16 1.27
N LEU A 138 -9.67 5.84 0.08
CA LEU A 138 -10.45 5.17 -0.97
C LEU A 138 -10.48 3.66 -0.75
N PHE A 139 -9.31 3.03 -0.62
CA PHE A 139 -9.17 1.59 -0.39
C PHE A 139 -7.78 1.24 0.15
N SER A 140 -7.65 0.01 0.65
CA SER A 140 -6.35 -0.54 1.09
C SER A 140 -6.14 -1.95 0.56
N VAL A 141 -4.89 -2.25 0.23
CA VAL A 141 -4.47 -3.56 -0.29
C VAL A 141 -3.35 -4.12 0.60
N PRO A 142 -3.45 -5.40 1.04
CA PRO A 142 -2.40 -6.02 1.85
C PRO A 142 -1.20 -6.43 0.98
N TRP A 143 -0.04 -6.44 1.60
CA TRP A 143 1.14 -7.14 1.11
C TRP A 143 1.06 -8.64 1.44
N ALA A 144 1.98 -9.43 0.92
CA ALA A 144 2.20 -10.77 1.43
C ALA A 144 2.81 -10.73 2.86
N PRO A 145 2.64 -11.80 3.64
CA PRO A 145 3.24 -11.90 4.97
C PRO A 145 4.74 -11.61 4.95
N GLN A 146 5.22 -10.94 5.99
CA GLN A 146 6.63 -10.53 6.09
C GLN A 146 7.50 -11.65 6.62
N GLY A 147 8.64 -11.89 5.93
CA GLY A 147 9.68 -12.85 6.29
C GLY A 147 11.05 -12.18 6.35
N ILE A 148 12.07 -12.93 6.78
CA ILE A 148 13.43 -12.44 6.95
C ILE A 148 14.28 -12.83 5.73
N PHE A 149 14.87 -11.84 5.06
CA PHE A 149 15.91 -12.02 4.06
C PHE A 149 17.29 -11.85 4.70
N THR A 150 18.22 -12.79 4.46
CA THR A 150 19.57 -12.72 5.01
C THR A 150 20.61 -13.40 4.14
N LYS A 151 21.84 -12.86 4.15
CA LYS A 151 22.97 -13.46 3.41
C LYS A 151 23.38 -14.81 4.00
N LYS A 152 23.41 -14.92 5.32
CA LYS A 152 23.79 -16.14 6.05
C LYS A 152 22.56 -16.90 6.49
N GLU A 153 22.68 -18.20 6.65
CA GLU A 153 21.68 -18.99 7.35
C GLU A 153 21.66 -18.61 8.84
N ILE A 154 20.47 -18.59 9.42
CA ILE A 154 20.23 -18.21 10.81
C ILE A 154 19.36 -19.27 11.51
N ALA A 155 19.61 -19.50 12.78
CA ALA A 155 18.82 -20.39 13.63
C ALA A 155 18.08 -19.63 14.75
N SER A 156 18.48 -18.41 15.04
CA SER A 156 17.94 -17.56 16.10
C SER A 156 18.13 -16.08 15.76
N VAL A 157 17.49 -15.17 16.50
CA VAL A 157 17.72 -13.73 16.36
C VAL A 157 19.14 -13.33 16.80
N ALA A 158 19.83 -14.14 17.59
CA ALA A 158 21.22 -13.86 17.99
C ALA A 158 22.18 -13.84 16.79
N ASP A 159 21.87 -14.59 15.73
CA ASP A 159 22.66 -14.65 14.50
C ASP A 159 22.55 -13.35 13.68
N LEU A 160 21.61 -12.47 14.01
CA LEU A 160 21.38 -11.18 13.38
C LEU A 160 22.04 -10.00 14.13
N ARG A 161 22.72 -10.25 15.27
CA ARG A 161 23.39 -9.20 16.02
C ARG A 161 24.47 -8.52 15.19
N GLY A 162 24.47 -7.18 15.21
CA GLY A 162 25.45 -6.37 14.52
C GLY A 162 25.30 -6.34 12.99
N ILE A 163 24.38 -7.09 12.39
CA ILE A 163 24.13 -7.12 10.95
C ILE A 163 23.47 -5.81 10.52
N LYS A 164 23.90 -5.25 9.39
CA LYS A 164 23.27 -4.10 8.77
C LYS A 164 21.88 -4.48 8.24
N TRP A 165 20.87 -3.96 8.91
CA TRP A 165 19.48 -4.30 8.68
C TRP A 165 18.73 -3.16 7.99
N ARG A 166 18.08 -3.44 6.87
CA ARG A 166 17.19 -2.45 6.26
C ARG A 166 15.95 -2.23 7.12
N ALA A 167 15.71 -0.99 7.50
CA ALA A 167 14.45 -0.51 8.05
C ALA A 167 13.70 0.30 6.97
N TYR A 168 12.43 0.00 6.72
CA TYR A 168 11.58 0.77 5.81
C TYR A 168 10.46 1.51 6.55
N SER A 169 10.27 1.21 7.82
CA SER A 169 9.25 1.79 8.70
C SER A 169 9.76 1.86 10.14
N PRO A 170 9.13 2.64 11.02
CA PRO A 170 9.46 2.64 12.45
C PRO A 170 9.40 1.24 13.09
N ALA A 171 8.43 0.41 12.69
CA ALA A 171 8.32 -0.96 13.20
C ALA A 171 9.53 -1.82 12.82
N THR A 172 10.01 -1.75 11.57
CA THR A 172 11.17 -2.54 11.15
C THR A 172 12.48 -2.02 11.72
N ALA A 173 12.58 -0.73 12.05
CA ALA A 173 13.69 -0.18 12.82
C ALA A 173 13.67 -0.70 14.27
N LYS A 174 12.50 -0.71 14.90
CA LYS A 174 12.32 -1.24 16.26
C LYS A 174 12.67 -2.73 16.36
N ILE A 175 12.29 -3.54 15.36
CA ILE A 175 12.69 -4.95 15.29
C ILE A 175 14.21 -5.05 15.27
N ALA A 176 14.90 -4.28 14.41
CA ALA A 176 16.36 -4.29 14.35
C ALA A 176 17.00 -3.98 15.71
N GLU A 177 16.52 -2.96 16.42
CA GLU A 177 16.99 -2.61 17.76
C GLU A 177 16.81 -3.76 18.76
N LEU A 178 15.61 -4.37 18.78
CA LEU A 178 15.27 -5.45 19.72
C LEU A 178 16.10 -6.73 19.50
N ILE A 179 16.48 -7.02 18.25
CA ILE A 179 17.33 -8.17 17.91
C ILE A 179 18.83 -7.84 17.92
N GLY A 180 19.20 -6.59 18.22
CA GLY A 180 20.59 -6.13 18.27
C GLY A 180 21.24 -5.98 16.88
N ALA A 181 20.47 -5.86 15.81
CA ALA A 181 20.93 -5.50 14.46
C ALA A 181 21.09 -3.97 14.32
N GLN A 182 21.77 -3.53 13.27
CA GLN A 182 22.04 -2.12 12.99
C GLN A 182 21.04 -1.61 11.95
N PRO A 183 20.01 -0.83 12.32
CA PRO A 183 19.02 -0.34 11.36
C PRO A 183 19.60 0.71 10.42
N VAL A 184 19.36 0.53 9.13
CA VAL A 184 19.64 1.51 8.07
C VAL A 184 18.34 1.79 7.33
N GLN A 185 17.92 3.05 7.26
CA GLN A 185 16.67 3.41 6.60
C GLN A 185 16.83 3.44 5.09
N ILE A 186 16.19 2.49 4.40
CA ILE A 186 16.23 2.35 2.94
C ILE A 186 14.83 2.12 2.41
N GLN A 187 14.37 2.97 1.49
CA GLN A 187 13.08 2.81 0.82
C GLN A 187 13.16 1.77 -0.31
N GLN A 188 12.00 1.31 -0.80
CA GLN A 188 11.92 0.23 -1.80
C GLN A 188 12.75 0.54 -3.06
N ALA A 189 12.64 1.75 -3.59
CA ALA A 189 13.33 2.15 -4.82
C ALA A 189 14.86 2.13 -4.71
N GLU A 190 15.41 2.18 -3.49
CA GLU A 190 16.85 2.21 -3.20
C GLU A 190 17.41 0.82 -2.84
N LEU A 191 16.53 -0.17 -2.63
CA LEU A 191 16.90 -1.44 -1.99
C LEU A 191 17.90 -2.25 -2.81
N SER A 192 17.72 -2.34 -4.14
CA SER A 192 18.67 -3.07 -5.01
C SER A 192 20.09 -2.50 -4.92
N ALA A 193 20.23 -1.18 -4.98
CA ALA A 193 21.52 -0.51 -4.86
C ALA A 193 22.14 -0.69 -3.46
N ALA A 194 21.34 -0.63 -2.40
CA ALA A 194 21.81 -0.83 -1.03
C ALA A 194 22.34 -2.25 -0.80
N MET A 195 21.73 -3.27 -1.41
CA MET A 195 22.23 -4.66 -1.37
C MET A 195 23.51 -4.84 -2.17
N ALA A 196 23.55 -4.28 -3.38
CA ALA A 196 24.73 -4.38 -4.27
C ALA A 196 25.97 -3.76 -3.66
N THR A 197 25.82 -2.63 -2.95
CA THR A 197 26.93 -1.91 -2.29
C THR A 197 27.24 -2.42 -0.88
N GLY A 198 26.46 -3.39 -0.34
CA GLY A 198 26.66 -3.93 1.00
C GLY A 198 26.28 -2.97 2.12
N VAL A 199 25.48 -1.94 1.82
CA VAL A 199 24.90 -1.02 2.83
C VAL A 199 23.96 -1.76 3.76
N ILE A 200 23.29 -2.81 3.25
CA ILE A 200 22.47 -3.72 4.04
C ILE A 200 22.82 -5.19 3.74
N GLU A 201 22.59 -6.06 4.72
CA GLU A 201 22.88 -7.50 4.65
C GLU A 201 21.66 -8.37 4.97
N SER A 202 20.67 -7.79 5.62
CA SER A 202 19.44 -8.48 6.03
C SER A 202 18.27 -7.50 6.15
N TYR A 203 17.03 -8.01 6.07
CA TYR A 203 15.82 -7.22 6.27
C TYR A 203 14.59 -8.12 6.40
N MET A 204 13.49 -7.56 6.92
CA MET A 204 12.16 -8.18 6.80
C MET A 204 11.36 -7.50 5.70
N SER A 205 10.71 -8.30 4.86
CA SER A 205 9.75 -7.84 3.85
C SER A 205 8.94 -9.00 3.28
N SER A 206 8.07 -8.72 2.33
CA SER A 206 7.32 -9.72 1.57
C SER A 206 8.17 -10.39 0.48
N GLY A 207 7.77 -11.58 0.04
CA GLY A 207 8.37 -12.25 -1.11
C GLY A 207 8.30 -11.41 -2.39
N SER A 208 7.21 -10.62 -2.58
CA SER A 208 7.09 -9.72 -3.73
C SER A 208 8.16 -8.64 -3.75
N THR A 209 8.44 -8.00 -2.60
CA THR A 209 9.56 -7.06 -2.50
C THR A 209 10.89 -7.73 -2.88
N GLY A 210 11.14 -8.94 -2.35
CA GLY A 210 12.36 -9.69 -2.67
C GLY A 210 12.52 -9.99 -4.16
N PHE A 211 11.42 -10.30 -4.83
CA PHE A 211 11.44 -10.57 -6.27
C PHE A 211 11.62 -9.30 -7.10
N ASP A 212 10.81 -8.26 -6.85
CA ASP A 212 10.82 -6.99 -7.58
C ASP A 212 12.16 -6.27 -7.52
N THR A 213 12.85 -6.36 -6.37
CA THR A 213 14.17 -5.74 -6.13
C THR A 213 15.33 -6.67 -6.44
N LYS A 214 15.06 -7.84 -7.03
CA LYS A 214 16.05 -8.86 -7.37
C LYS A 214 16.94 -9.24 -6.20
N THR A 215 16.37 -9.30 -5.01
CA THR A 215 17.10 -9.64 -3.78
C THR A 215 17.90 -10.94 -3.91
N TYR A 216 17.40 -11.91 -4.67
CA TYR A 216 18.04 -13.18 -4.95
C TYR A 216 19.43 -13.07 -5.61
N GLU A 217 19.80 -11.93 -6.19
CA GLU A 217 21.13 -11.69 -6.72
C GLU A 217 22.17 -11.51 -5.60
N HIS A 218 21.77 -10.96 -4.45
CA HIS A 218 22.65 -10.54 -3.35
C HIS A 218 22.44 -11.31 -2.04
N ILE A 219 21.23 -11.80 -1.80
CA ILE A 219 20.80 -12.49 -0.57
C ILE A 219 20.20 -13.84 -0.97
N LYS A 220 20.58 -14.90 -0.27
CA LYS A 220 20.24 -16.27 -0.67
C LYS A 220 19.26 -16.99 0.23
N ASN A 221 18.89 -16.42 1.36
CA ASN A 221 18.01 -17.07 2.31
C ASN A 221 16.78 -16.21 2.59
N PHE A 222 15.61 -16.81 2.57
CA PHE A 222 14.35 -16.23 2.99
C PHE A 222 13.70 -17.15 4.04
N TYR A 223 13.46 -16.62 5.23
CA TYR A 223 12.75 -17.30 6.31
C TYR A 223 11.31 -16.84 6.34
N ASP A 224 10.37 -17.74 6.01
CA ASP A 224 8.93 -17.47 5.93
C ASP A 224 8.30 -17.40 7.34
N THR A 225 8.61 -16.34 8.06
CA THR A 225 8.13 -16.12 9.43
C THR A 225 6.67 -15.75 9.52
N GLN A 226 6.07 -15.27 8.43
CA GLN A 226 4.69 -14.78 8.36
C GLN A 226 4.31 -13.83 9.50
N ALA A 227 5.26 -12.92 9.84
CA ALA A 227 5.20 -12.16 11.07
C ALA A 227 4.05 -11.16 11.10
N TRP A 228 3.72 -10.49 10.00
CA TRP A 228 2.56 -9.58 9.83
C TRP A 228 2.24 -9.35 8.36
N ILE A 229 1.10 -8.73 8.08
CA ILE A 229 0.59 -8.42 6.75
C ILE A 229 0.30 -6.91 6.67
N PRO A 230 1.30 -6.09 6.29
CA PRO A 230 1.11 -4.64 6.20
C PRO A 230 0.23 -4.26 5.02
N LYS A 231 -0.29 -3.03 5.02
CA LYS A 231 -1.20 -2.55 3.97
C LYS A 231 -0.75 -1.24 3.37
N ASN A 232 -0.86 -1.18 2.05
CA ASN A 232 -0.91 0.09 1.36
C ASN A 232 -2.32 0.66 1.41
N ALA A 233 -2.41 1.98 1.36
CA ALA A 233 -3.67 2.71 1.27
C ALA A 233 -3.60 3.70 0.12
N VAL A 234 -4.67 3.79 -0.67
CA VAL A 234 -4.87 4.86 -1.64
C VAL A 234 -5.69 5.95 -0.96
N LEU A 235 -5.06 7.12 -0.80
CA LEU A 235 -5.64 8.31 -0.23
C LEU A 235 -5.98 9.30 -1.35
N VAL A 236 -7.00 10.11 -1.13
CA VAL A 236 -7.36 11.23 -2.00
C VAL A 236 -7.49 12.51 -1.16
N ASN A 237 -7.05 13.64 -1.71
CA ASN A 237 -7.26 14.94 -1.13
C ASN A 237 -8.77 15.23 -1.00
N ALA A 238 -9.24 15.63 0.19
CA ALA A 238 -10.67 15.83 0.45
C ALA A 238 -11.29 16.88 -0.49
N LYS A 239 -10.59 18.01 -0.73
CA LYS A 239 -11.09 19.05 -1.63
C LYS A 239 -11.20 18.57 -3.07
N ALA A 240 -10.20 17.80 -3.55
CA ALA A 240 -10.25 17.21 -4.89
C ALA A 240 -11.42 16.23 -5.03
N PHE A 241 -11.67 15.40 -4.00
CA PHE A 241 -12.82 14.50 -3.95
C PHE A 241 -14.14 15.29 -3.94
N ASP A 242 -14.25 16.31 -3.09
CA ASP A 242 -15.48 17.09 -2.91
C ASP A 242 -15.86 17.92 -4.15
N ALA A 243 -14.88 18.29 -4.98
CA ALA A 243 -15.09 19.01 -6.23
C ALA A 243 -15.72 18.14 -7.35
N LEU A 244 -15.72 16.81 -7.21
CA LEU A 244 -16.37 15.93 -8.19
C LEU A 244 -17.89 16.02 -8.09
N ASP A 245 -18.58 15.84 -9.22
CA ASP A 245 -20.06 15.68 -9.21
C ASP A 245 -20.48 14.36 -8.54
N ALA A 246 -21.75 14.28 -8.13
CA ALA A 246 -22.28 13.13 -7.38
C ALA A 246 -22.13 11.80 -8.14
N THR A 247 -22.32 11.81 -9.47
CA THR A 247 -22.20 10.61 -10.31
C THR A 247 -20.76 10.14 -10.38
N THR A 248 -19.82 11.05 -10.58
CA THR A 248 -18.38 10.77 -10.61
C THR A 248 -17.88 10.27 -9.26
N LYS A 249 -18.34 10.86 -8.14
CA LYS A 249 -18.05 10.36 -6.77
C LYS A 249 -18.52 8.92 -6.58
N ALA A 250 -19.76 8.63 -6.98
CA ALA A 250 -20.32 7.29 -6.84
C ALA A 250 -19.54 6.26 -7.67
N ALA A 251 -19.19 6.59 -8.91
CA ALA A 251 -18.37 5.75 -9.78
C ALA A 251 -16.97 5.50 -9.17
N LEU A 252 -16.31 6.55 -8.69
CA LEU A 252 -15.00 6.46 -8.03
C LEU A 252 -15.03 5.55 -6.80
N LEU A 253 -16.05 5.68 -5.94
CA LEU A 253 -16.16 4.85 -4.73
C LEU A 253 -16.47 3.38 -5.07
N LYS A 254 -17.29 3.14 -6.10
CA LYS A 254 -17.58 1.78 -6.58
C LYS A 254 -16.31 1.12 -7.12
N THR A 255 -15.59 1.78 -8.01
CA THR A 255 -14.34 1.24 -8.57
C THR A 255 -13.25 1.08 -7.52
N ALA A 256 -13.22 1.94 -6.49
CA ALA A 256 -12.32 1.79 -5.34
C ALA A 256 -12.62 0.51 -4.54
N ALA A 257 -13.89 0.20 -4.28
CA ALA A 257 -14.28 -1.05 -3.61
C ALA A 257 -13.92 -2.29 -4.44
N GLU A 258 -14.08 -2.23 -5.77
CA GLU A 258 -13.68 -3.29 -6.70
C GLU A 258 -12.14 -3.46 -6.72
N ALA A 259 -11.38 -2.37 -6.69
CA ALA A 259 -9.93 -2.39 -6.61
C ALA A 259 -9.43 -2.95 -5.26
N GLU A 260 -10.11 -2.66 -4.14
CA GLU A 260 -9.82 -3.27 -2.84
C GLU A 260 -10.02 -4.79 -2.90
N ALA A 261 -11.17 -5.25 -3.37
CA ALA A 261 -11.48 -6.67 -3.46
C ALA A 261 -10.49 -7.41 -4.34
N ARG A 262 -10.18 -6.86 -5.53
CA ARG A 262 -9.17 -7.40 -6.46
C ARG A 262 -7.79 -7.46 -5.80
N GLY A 263 -7.35 -6.38 -5.16
CA GLY A 263 -6.04 -6.30 -4.52
C GLY A 263 -5.86 -7.31 -3.40
N TRP A 264 -6.87 -7.51 -2.56
CA TRP A 264 -6.85 -8.54 -1.50
C TRP A 264 -6.73 -9.94 -2.07
N LYS A 265 -7.49 -10.26 -3.12
CA LYS A 265 -7.43 -11.55 -3.80
C LYS A 265 -6.04 -11.79 -4.41
N VAL A 266 -5.54 -10.84 -5.20
CA VAL A 266 -4.24 -10.95 -5.86
C VAL A 266 -3.10 -11.06 -4.86
N ALA A 267 -3.12 -10.31 -3.75
CA ALA A 267 -2.10 -10.40 -2.71
C ALA A 267 -2.00 -11.83 -2.12
N GLN A 268 -3.14 -12.47 -1.90
CA GLN A 268 -3.19 -13.84 -1.38
C GLN A 268 -2.68 -14.85 -2.41
N GLU A 269 -3.13 -14.75 -3.66
CA GLU A 269 -2.72 -15.65 -4.75
C GLU A 269 -1.22 -15.57 -5.03
N LYS A 270 -0.66 -14.35 -5.00
CA LYS A 270 0.75 -14.11 -5.30
C LYS A 270 1.71 -14.46 -4.15
N ASN A 271 1.24 -14.70 -2.94
CA ASN A 271 2.13 -15.03 -1.82
C ASN A 271 3.00 -16.29 -2.11
N ASP A 272 2.36 -17.38 -2.54
CA ASP A 272 3.08 -18.62 -2.83
C ASP A 272 3.81 -18.55 -4.18
N GLU A 273 3.25 -17.83 -5.15
CA GLU A 273 3.91 -17.56 -6.43
C GLU A 273 5.27 -16.88 -6.22
N TYR A 274 5.35 -15.82 -5.42
CA TYR A 274 6.62 -15.12 -5.19
C TYR A 274 7.65 -15.98 -4.46
N LYS A 275 7.24 -16.83 -3.51
CA LYS A 275 8.15 -17.81 -2.86
C LYS A 275 8.73 -18.80 -3.89
N ARG A 276 7.88 -19.33 -4.78
CA ARG A 276 8.32 -20.19 -5.90
C ARG A 276 9.29 -19.47 -6.83
N LEU A 277 8.95 -18.26 -7.28
CA LEU A 277 9.79 -17.44 -8.16
C LEU A 277 11.16 -17.12 -7.53
N LEU A 278 11.21 -16.80 -6.24
CA LEU A 278 12.46 -16.59 -5.50
C LEU A 278 13.30 -17.87 -5.45
N SER A 279 12.67 -19.03 -5.22
CA SER A 279 13.34 -20.34 -5.21
C SER A 279 13.90 -20.69 -6.58
N GLU A 280 13.18 -20.45 -7.66
CA GLU A 280 13.62 -20.63 -9.05
C GLU A 280 14.83 -19.75 -9.40
N ARG A 281 15.02 -18.64 -8.70
CA ARG A 281 16.19 -17.76 -8.81
C ARG A 281 17.31 -18.13 -7.85
N GLY A 282 17.24 -19.31 -7.22
CA GLY A 282 18.29 -19.86 -6.36
C GLY A 282 18.27 -19.33 -4.92
N MET A 283 17.16 -18.74 -4.45
CA MET A 283 16.98 -18.41 -3.04
C MET A 283 16.48 -19.63 -2.28
N LYS A 284 17.06 -19.91 -1.13
CA LYS A 284 16.59 -20.95 -0.21
C LYS A 284 15.41 -20.41 0.60
N ILE A 285 14.26 -21.09 0.52
CA ILE A 285 13.06 -20.76 1.30
C ILE A 285 13.03 -21.64 2.53
N HIS A 286 13.18 -21.04 3.70
CA HIS A 286 13.26 -21.75 4.98
C HIS A 286 11.96 -21.56 5.78
N LYS A 287 11.54 -22.61 6.49
CA LYS A 287 10.71 -22.45 7.68
C LYS A 287 11.60 -21.96 8.82
N PRO A 288 11.14 -21.02 9.66
CA PRO A 288 11.89 -20.64 10.85
C PRO A 288 12.16 -21.85 11.73
N SER A 289 13.35 -21.91 12.36
CA SER A 289 13.58 -22.88 13.42
C SER A 289 12.64 -22.58 14.60
N PRO A 290 12.36 -23.56 15.49
CA PRO A 290 11.56 -23.31 16.69
C PRO A 290 12.15 -22.18 17.54
N LYS A 291 13.47 -22.05 17.60
CA LYS A 291 14.15 -20.99 18.35
C LYS A 291 13.94 -19.63 17.71
N LEU A 292 14.14 -19.52 16.38
CA LEU A 292 13.91 -18.27 15.63
C LEU A 292 12.45 -17.82 15.74
N ASP A 293 11.48 -18.73 15.61
CA ASP A 293 10.06 -18.42 15.75
C ASP A 293 9.73 -17.91 17.16
N ALA A 294 10.23 -18.59 18.20
CA ALA A 294 10.03 -18.17 19.60
C ALA A 294 10.63 -16.79 19.88
N ASP A 295 11.86 -16.55 19.42
CA ASP A 295 12.53 -15.26 19.58
C ASP A 295 11.76 -14.13 18.88
N MET A 296 11.31 -14.35 17.64
CA MET A 296 10.54 -13.36 16.91
C MET A 296 9.17 -13.09 17.54
N ARG A 297 8.51 -14.10 18.11
CA ARG A 297 7.26 -13.91 18.87
C ARG A 297 7.49 -13.12 20.14
N GLN A 298 8.63 -13.30 20.82
CA GLN A 298 8.99 -12.45 21.96
C GLN A 298 9.15 -10.99 21.54
N VAL A 299 9.83 -10.72 20.43
CA VAL A 299 9.91 -9.37 19.83
C VAL A 299 8.51 -8.82 19.54
N GLY A 300 7.65 -9.63 18.94
CA GLY A 300 6.25 -9.26 18.68
C GLY A 300 5.47 -8.92 19.94
N GLY A 301 5.64 -9.68 21.02
CA GLY A 301 5.00 -9.42 22.32
C GLY A 301 5.41 -8.07 22.92
N ILE A 302 6.70 -7.72 22.85
CA ILE A 302 7.21 -6.42 23.28
C ILE A 302 6.57 -5.30 22.44
N MET A 303 6.59 -5.43 21.13
CA MET A 303 6.04 -4.41 20.23
C MET A 303 4.53 -4.25 20.37
N GLN A 304 3.80 -5.33 20.65
CA GLN A 304 2.36 -5.27 20.94
C GLN A 304 2.07 -4.50 22.23
N ALA A 305 2.86 -4.74 23.30
CA ALA A 305 2.75 -4.01 24.55
C ALA A 305 3.06 -2.51 24.37
N ASP A 306 4.13 -2.18 23.64
CA ASP A 306 4.50 -0.81 23.30
C ASP A 306 3.39 -0.12 22.49
N TRP A 307 2.80 -0.82 21.51
CA TRP A 307 1.71 -0.28 20.69
C TRP A 307 0.45 -0.03 21.53
N LEU A 308 0.04 -0.98 22.40
CA LEU A 308 -1.10 -0.81 23.31
C LEU A 308 -0.91 0.39 24.23
N LYS A 309 0.29 0.58 24.76
CA LYS A 309 0.63 1.74 25.59
C LYS A 309 0.51 3.05 24.81
N ALA A 310 1.00 3.09 23.59
CA ALA A 310 0.94 4.28 22.72
C ALA A 310 -0.48 4.61 22.24
N ALA A 311 -1.28 3.58 21.93
CA ALA A 311 -2.64 3.73 21.44
C ALA A 311 -3.68 3.96 22.55
N GLY A 312 -3.32 3.66 23.81
CA GLY A 312 -4.18 3.88 24.96
C GLY A 312 -5.50 3.11 24.93
N PRO A 313 -6.56 3.63 25.57
CA PRO A 313 -7.88 2.96 25.65
C PRO A 313 -8.48 2.62 24.28
N ASP A 314 -8.31 3.50 23.30
CA ASP A 314 -8.81 3.27 21.93
C ASP A 314 -8.13 2.07 21.29
N GLY A 315 -6.80 1.90 21.51
CA GLY A 315 -6.05 0.75 21.05
C GLY A 315 -6.51 -0.55 21.69
N ALA A 316 -6.77 -0.56 22.99
CA ALA A 316 -7.31 -1.70 23.69
C ALA A 316 -8.68 -2.12 23.13
N ALA A 317 -9.59 -1.15 22.94
CA ALA A 317 -10.92 -1.39 22.36
C ALA A 317 -10.84 -2.00 20.94
N ILE A 318 -9.88 -1.54 20.12
CA ILE A 318 -9.65 -2.09 18.77
C ILE A 318 -9.20 -3.56 18.84
N VAL A 319 -8.24 -3.87 19.72
CA VAL A 319 -7.74 -5.25 19.87
C VAL A 319 -8.82 -6.17 20.42
N ASP A 320 -9.65 -5.70 21.36
CA ASP A 320 -10.77 -6.46 21.89
C ASP A 320 -11.85 -6.71 20.81
N ALA A 321 -12.20 -5.71 20.02
CA ALA A 321 -13.11 -5.85 18.89
C ALA A 321 -12.56 -6.81 17.81
N TYR A 322 -11.25 -6.82 17.58
CA TYR A 322 -10.59 -7.77 16.70
C TYR A 322 -10.65 -9.19 17.26
N LYS A 323 -10.32 -9.37 18.55
CA LYS A 323 -10.36 -10.69 19.22
C LYS A 323 -11.76 -11.27 19.30
N ALA A 324 -12.77 -10.44 19.49
CA ALA A 324 -14.18 -10.87 19.51
C ALA A 324 -14.69 -11.43 18.17
N LYS A 325 -13.96 -11.16 17.06
CA LYS A 325 -14.26 -11.68 15.72
C LYS A 325 -13.43 -12.93 15.35
N LYS A 326 -12.54 -13.39 16.25
CA LYS A 326 -11.80 -14.64 16.06
C LYS A 326 -12.65 -15.84 16.42
#